data_0314f80ffd1b8ae795a317a29edd1b1d
#
_entry.id   0314f80ffd1b8ae795a317a29edd1b1d
#
_cell.length_a   1.000
_cell.length_b   1.000
_cell.length_c   1.000
_cell.angle_alpha   90.00
_cell.angle_beta   90.00
_cell.angle_gamma   90.00
#
_symmetry.space_group_name_H-M   'P 1'
#
loop_
_entity.id
_entity.type
_entity.pdbx_description
1 polymer ?
#
loop_
_entity_poly.entity_id
_entity_poly.type
_entity_poly.pdbx_seq_one_letter_code
_entity_poly.pdbx_strand_id
1 'polypeptide(L)'
;MRKLTALLSALAISLVSFVGIANSADSKKPTRIPTHNWSSQVVMAYVIGGIIEDMGGNVEYVPADSQAVYESIRIGDVDISHEVWESAFGKSFTTALDAGGLLDWGDHEARTLEDMGYPNWVTDKGLCPGLPDWTA
;
A
#
# COMPACT_ATOMS: atom_id res chain seq x y z
N MET A 1 22.99 -26.06 -48.48
CA MET A 1 21.56 -25.80 -48.29
C MET A 1 21.09 -26.14 -46.88
N ARG A 2 21.33 -27.34 -46.32
CA ARG A 2 20.89 -27.73 -44.96
C ARG A 2 21.41 -26.82 -43.80
N LYS A 3 22.61 -26.22 -43.90
CA LYS A 3 23.18 -25.31 -42.88
C LYS A 3 22.54 -23.93 -42.95
N LEU A 4 22.10 -23.45 -44.09
CA LEU A 4 21.45 -22.14 -44.26
C LEU A 4 20.01 -22.18 -43.75
N THR A 5 19.29 -23.29 -43.97
CA THR A 5 17.93 -23.47 -43.40
C THR A 5 17.93 -23.59 -41.89
N ALA A 6 18.94 -24.24 -41.29
CA ALA A 6 19.07 -24.31 -39.81
C ALA A 6 19.37 -22.94 -39.18
N LEU A 7 20.17 -22.08 -39.83
CA LEU A 7 20.44 -20.72 -39.37
C LEU A 7 19.20 -19.82 -39.46
N LEU A 8 18.43 -19.91 -40.53
CA LEU A 8 17.18 -19.15 -40.69
C LEU A 8 16.10 -19.59 -39.72
N SER A 9 16.03 -20.87 -39.38
CA SER A 9 15.09 -21.38 -38.37
C SER A 9 15.46 -20.93 -36.96
N ALA A 10 16.75 -20.91 -36.61
CA ALA A 10 17.22 -20.42 -35.30
C ALA A 10 16.98 -18.91 -35.13
N LEU A 11 17.13 -18.12 -36.20
CA LEU A 11 16.86 -16.67 -36.19
C LEU A 11 15.37 -16.40 -36.09
N ALA A 12 14.50 -17.16 -36.70
CA ALA A 12 13.05 -17.04 -36.61
C ALA A 12 12.53 -17.37 -35.20
N ILE A 13 13.10 -18.38 -34.52
CA ILE A 13 12.73 -18.78 -33.18
C ILE A 13 13.16 -17.71 -32.16
N SER A 14 14.34 -17.08 -32.31
CA SER A 14 14.79 -15.99 -31.43
C SER A 14 13.96 -14.72 -31.60
N LEU A 15 13.44 -14.41 -32.77
CA LEU A 15 12.54 -13.26 -32.98
C LEU A 15 11.16 -13.45 -32.34
N VAL A 16 10.63 -14.68 -32.34
CA VAL A 16 9.32 -14.98 -31.71
C VAL A 16 9.42 -14.95 -30.19
N SER A 17 10.57 -15.27 -29.60
CA SER A 17 10.77 -15.20 -28.14
C SER A 17 10.81 -13.77 -27.59
N PHE A 18 11.12 -12.77 -28.41
CA PHE A 18 11.13 -11.35 -28.00
C PHE A 18 9.75 -10.67 -28.06
N VAL A 19 8.81 -11.22 -28.82
CA VAL A 19 7.46 -10.63 -28.95
C VAL A 19 6.57 -10.95 -27.74
N GLY A 20 6.93 -11.97 -26.94
CA GLY A 20 6.16 -12.36 -25.75
C GLY A 20 6.33 -11.48 -24.51
N ILE A 21 7.34 -10.58 -24.49
CA ILE A 21 7.63 -9.74 -23.31
C ILE A 21 6.96 -8.36 -23.39
N ALA A 22 6.45 -7.99 -24.56
CA ALA A 22 5.88 -6.65 -24.79
C ALA A 22 4.36 -6.55 -24.54
N ASN A 23 3.71 -7.59 -24.05
CA ASN A 23 2.27 -7.61 -23.80
C ASN A 23 1.87 -7.67 -22.32
N SER A 24 2.74 -7.23 -21.41
CA SER A 24 2.28 -6.76 -20.12
C SER A 24 1.84 -5.30 -20.28
N ALA A 25 0.79 -5.10 -21.07
CA ALA A 25 0.11 -3.81 -21.05
C ALA A 25 -0.43 -3.62 -19.65
N ASP A 26 0.04 -2.61 -18.96
CA ASP A 26 -0.49 -2.21 -17.67
C ASP A 26 -2.02 -2.14 -17.75
N SER A 27 -2.68 -2.64 -16.72
CA SER A 27 -4.13 -2.63 -16.67
C SER A 27 -4.64 -1.19 -16.86
N LYS A 28 -5.59 -1.01 -17.77
CA LYS A 28 -6.28 0.30 -17.90
C LYS A 28 -7.23 0.58 -16.74
N LYS A 29 -7.42 -0.39 -15.84
CA LYS A 29 -8.20 -0.18 -14.63
C LYS A 29 -7.45 0.76 -13.70
N PRO A 30 -8.14 1.69 -13.05
CA PRO A 30 -7.48 2.56 -12.07
C PRO A 30 -6.96 1.76 -10.88
N THR A 31 -5.80 2.16 -10.36
CA THR A 31 -5.35 1.75 -9.04
C THR A 31 -6.18 2.50 -8.01
N ARG A 32 -6.90 1.76 -7.16
CA ARG A 32 -7.77 2.34 -6.13
C ARG A 32 -6.97 2.53 -4.86
N ILE A 33 -6.80 3.79 -4.47
CA ILE A 33 -6.02 4.21 -3.31
C ILE A 33 -6.99 4.68 -2.23
N PRO A 34 -6.97 4.10 -1.01
CA PRO A 34 -7.84 4.54 0.06
C PRO A 34 -7.45 5.93 0.56
N THR A 35 -8.44 6.73 0.92
CA THR A 35 -8.27 7.98 1.67
C THR A 35 -8.97 7.85 3.02
N HIS A 36 -8.23 8.07 4.10
CA HIS A 36 -8.71 8.08 5.46
C HIS A 36 -8.99 9.51 5.93
N ASN A 37 -9.21 9.70 7.23
CA ASN A 37 -9.62 10.98 7.80
C ASN A 37 -8.48 11.76 8.50
N TRP A 38 -7.20 11.42 8.21
CA TRP A 38 -6.05 12.17 8.73
C TRP A 38 -5.08 12.58 7.61
N SER A 39 -4.38 13.69 7.85
CA SER A 39 -3.68 14.43 6.80
C SER A 39 -2.47 13.70 6.20
N SER A 40 -1.67 12.98 6.99
CA SER A 40 -0.49 12.26 6.47
C SER A 40 -0.89 11.23 5.42
N GLN A 41 -1.90 10.44 5.74
CA GLN A 41 -2.42 9.41 4.86
C GLN A 41 -3.00 10.01 3.55
N VAL A 42 -3.79 11.07 3.67
CA VAL A 42 -4.37 11.74 2.49
C VAL A 42 -3.28 12.32 1.58
N VAL A 43 -2.30 13.02 2.15
CA VAL A 43 -1.17 13.58 1.38
C VAL A 43 -0.41 12.46 0.68
N MET A 44 -0.07 11.38 1.37
CA MET A 44 0.68 10.29 0.77
C MET A 44 -0.13 9.54 -0.29
N ALA A 45 -1.45 9.39 -0.12
CA ALA A 45 -2.33 8.84 -1.15
C ALA A 45 -2.20 9.61 -2.47
N TYR A 46 -2.23 10.94 -2.41
CA TYR A 46 -2.06 11.79 -3.60
C TYR A 46 -0.64 11.78 -4.17
N VAL A 47 0.38 11.67 -3.33
CA VAL A 47 1.77 11.51 -3.79
C VAL A 47 1.94 10.22 -4.58
N ILE A 48 1.47 9.10 -4.03
CA ILE A 48 1.54 7.79 -4.69
C ILE A 48 0.72 7.79 -5.98
N GLY A 49 -0.50 8.36 -5.91
CA GLY A 49 -1.36 8.46 -7.08
C GLY A 49 -0.72 9.28 -8.20
N GLY A 50 -0.12 10.44 -7.88
CA GLY A 50 0.62 11.25 -8.85
C GLY A 50 1.78 10.51 -9.50
N ILE A 51 2.53 9.69 -8.74
CA ILE A 51 3.59 8.86 -9.30
C ILE A 51 3.02 7.83 -10.28
N ILE A 52 1.92 7.18 -9.94
CA ILE A 52 1.27 6.20 -10.82
C ILE A 52 0.78 6.87 -12.11
N GLU A 53 0.19 8.06 -12.01
CA GLU A 53 -0.28 8.84 -13.16
C GLU A 53 0.88 9.30 -14.05
N ASP A 54 1.99 9.76 -13.47
CA ASP A 54 3.21 10.11 -14.20
C ASP A 54 3.83 8.91 -14.94
N MET A 55 3.64 7.71 -14.42
CA MET A 55 4.03 6.46 -15.07
C MET A 55 3.04 6.01 -16.16
N GLY A 56 1.96 6.75 -16.39
CA GLY A 56 0.92 6.44 -17.38
C GLY A 56 -0.21 5.53 -16.90
N GLY A 57 -0.28 5.27 -15.59
CA GLY A 57 -1.38 4.55 -14.95
C GLY A 57 -2.61 5.43 -14.72
N ASN A 58 -3.68 4.82 -14.25
CA ASN A 58 -4.89 5.52 -13.81
C ASN A 58 -5.08 5.32 -12.30
N VAL A 59 -5.64 6.31 -11.63
CA VAL A 59 -5.86 6.29 -10.19
C VAL A 59 -7.30 6.65 -9.85
N GLU A 60 -7.83 6.02 -8.82
CA GLU A 60 -9.10 6.35 -8.19
C GLU A 60 -8.89 6.45 -6.68
N TYR A 61 -9.33 7.55 -6.07
CA TYR A 61 -9.26 7.74 -4.62
C TYR A 61 -10.58 7.32 -3.99
N VAL A 62 -10.51 6.35 -3.06
CA VAL A 62 -11.69 5.73 -2.45
C VAL A 62 -11.71 6.05 -0.96
N PRO A 63 -12.71 6.79 -0.45
CA PRO A 63 -12.87 6.95 0.98
C PRO A 63 -13.03 5.59 1.67
N ALA A 64 -12.20 5.30 2.67
CA ALA A 64 -12.20 4.03 3.36
C ALA A 64 -11.96 4.20 4.85
N ASP A 65 -12.61 3.36 5.66
CA ASP A 65 -12.33 3.24 7.08
C ASP A 65 -10.99 2.54 7.30
N SER A 66 -10.18 3.09 8.21
CA SER A 66 -8.84 2.60 8.48
C SER A 66 -8.77 1.19 9.07
N GLN A 67 -9.83 0.73 9.71
CA GLN A 67 -9.88 -0.62 10.26
C GLN A 67 -10.35 -1.64 9.22
N ALA A 68 -11.26 -1.23 8.33
CA ALA A 68 -11.84 -2.06 7.29
C ALA A 68 -10.97 -2.16 6.03
N VAL A 69 -9.99 -1.27 5.85
CA VAL A 69 -9.20 -1.17 4.62
C VAL A 69 -8.49 -2.47 4.24
N TYR A 70 -8.00 -3.24 5.21
CA TYR A 70 -7.27 -4.48 4.94
C TYR A 70 -8.18 -5.56 4.36
N GLU A 71 -9.41 -5.65 4.84
CA GLU A 71 -10.41 -6.53 4.25
C GLU A 71 -10.83 -6.02 2.87
N SER A 72 -10.95 -4.71 2.68
CA SER A 72 -11.26 -4.11 1.38
C SER A 72 -10.19 -4.40 0.33
N ILE A 73 -8.89 -4.45 0.71
CA ILE A 73 -7.81 -4.91 -0.17
C ILE A 73 -8.00 -6.40 -0.48
N ARG A 74 -8.22 -7.21 0.54
CA ARG A 74 -8.34 -8.66 0.42
C ARG A 74 -9.45 -9.08 -0.55
N ILE A 75 -10.58 -8.38 -0.55
CA ILE A 75 -11.72 -8.66 -1.45
C ILE A 75 -11.65 -7.87 -2.76
N GLY A 76 -10.67 -6.98 -2.92
CA GLY A 76 -10.41 -6.25 -4.14
C GLY A 76 -11.27 -5.00 -4.34
N ASP A 77 -11.72 -4.34 -3.27
CA ASP A 77 -12.42 -3.04 -3.33
C ASP A 77 -11.44 -1.87 -3.42
N VAL A 78 -10.26 -1.99 -2.82
CA VAL A 78 -9.10 -1.11 -2.98
C VAL A 78 -7.87 -1.96 -3.28
N ASP A 79 -6.82 -1.34 -3.83
CA ASP A 79 -5.68 -2.09 -4.35
C ASP A 79 -4.43 -1.97 -3.48
N ILE A 80 -4.28 -0.87 -2.72
CA ILE A 80 -3.12 -0.63 -1.85
C ILE A 80 -3.56 0.02 -0.54
N SER A 81 -2.74 -0.14 0.52
CA SER A 81 -2.73 0.71 1.71
C SER A 81 -1.28 1.06 2.01
N HIS A 82 -0.98 2.35 2.13
CA HIS A 82 0.38 2.87 2.25
C HIS A 82 0.73 3.33 3.66
N GLU A 83 -0.19 3.25 4.60
CA GLU A 83 0.02 3.66 5.99
C GLU A 83 -0.72 2.70 6.91
N VAL A 84 0.04 1.81 7.57
CA VAL A 84 -0.44 0.82 8.53
C VAL A 84 0.12 1.17 9.91
N TRP A 85 -0.76 1.53 10.84
CA TRP A 85 -0.41 1.79 12.24
C TRP A 85 -0.64 0.52 13.06
N GLU A 86 0.42 -0.25 13.25
CA GLU A 86 0.32 -1.60 13.82
C GLU A 86 -0.18 -1.62 15.26
N SER A 87 0.14 -0.62 16.07
CA SER A 87 -0.35 -0.56 17.44
C SER A 87 -1.86 -0.31 17.51
N ALA A 88 -2.43 0.40 16.54
CA ALA A 88 -3.86 0.68 16.48
C ALA A 88 -4.65 -0.38 15.67
N PHE A 89 -4.11 -0.82 14.54
CA PHE A 89 -4.84 -1.63 13.55
C PHE A 89 -4.17 -2.98 13.23
N GLY A 90 -3.05 -3.30 13.86
CA GLY A 90 -2.23 -4.47 13.53
C GLY A 90 -3.00 -5.79 13.59
N LYS A 91 -3.99 -5.92 14.49
CA LYS A 91 -4.81 -7.12 14.55
C LYS A 91 -5.68 -7.30 13.30
N SER A 92 -6.25 -6.22 12.76
CA SER A 92 -7.04 -6.28 11.51
C SER A 92 -6.15 -6.57 10.31
N PHE A 93 -4.94 -5.97 10.27
CA PHE A 93 -3.93 -6.21 9.27
C PHE A 93 -3.47 -7.68 9.26
N THR A 94 -3.01 -8.20 10.40
CA THR A 94 -2.53 -9.60 10.50
C THR A 94 -3.64 -10.61 10.19
N THR A 95 -4.88 -10.34 10.63
CA THR A 95 -6.02 -11.21 10.31
C THR A 95 -6.26 -11.28 8.80
N ALA A 96 -6.16 -10.15 8.10
CA ALA A 96 -6.34 -10.11 6.65
C ALA A 96 -5.18 -10.79 5.91
N LEU A 97 -3.93 -10.64 6.39
CA LEU A 97 -2.76 -11.35 5.88
C LEU A 97 -2.94 -12.88 6.02
N ASP A 98 -3.32 -13.35 7.19
CA ASP A 98 -3.52 -14.78 7.49
C ASP A 98 -4.65 -15.39 6.63
N ALA A 99 -5.68 -14.60 6.33
CA ALA A 99 -6.76 -15.01 5.44
C ALA A 99 -6.33 -15.10 3.97
N GLY A 100 -5.22 -14.48 3.60
CA GLY A 100 -4.69 -14.43 2.24
C GLY A 100 -5.41 -13.42 1.35
N GLY A 101 -4.82 -13.12 0.19
CA GLY A 101 -5.37 -12.18 -0.80
C GLY A 101 -4.82 -10.77 -0.69
N LEU A 102 -3.90 -10.50 0.24
CA LEU A 102 -3.10 -9.29 0.27
C LEU A 102 -1.63 -9.63 0.54
N LEU A 103 -0.74 -8.71 0.18
CA LEU A 103 0.70 -8.85 0.35
C LEU A 103 1.20 -7.71 1.24
N ASP A 104 2.05 -8.05 2.19
CA ASP A 104 2.84 -7.08 2.93
C ASP A 104 4.12 -6.78 2.13
N TRP A 105 4.34 -5.50 1.79
CA TRP A 105 5.54 -5.05 1.09
C TRP A 105 6.61 -4.49 2.04
N GLY A 106 6.38 -4.62 3.34
CA GLY A 106 7.32 -4.20 4.37
C GLY A 106 7.14 -2.75 4.81
N ASP A 107 8.01 -2.34 5.73
CA ASP A 107 7.97 -1.04 6.37
C ASP A 107 8.46 0.07 5.43
N HIS A 108 7.89 1.25 5.55
CA HIS A 108 8.46 2.44 4.92
C HIS A 108 9.53 3.09 5.83
N GLU A 109 10.42 3.88 5.23
CA GLU A 109 11.57 4.49 5.89
C GLU A 109 11.20 5.56 6.95
N ALA A 110 9.96 6.02 7.01
CA ALA A 110 9.54 7.03 7.97
C ALA A 110 9.54 6.47 9.40
N ARG A 111 10.26 7.13 10.29
CA ARG A 111 10.22 6.80 11.71
C ARG A 111 9.01 7.46 12.34
N THR A 112 8.19 6.67 12.98
CA THR A 112 6.96 7.11 13.63
C THR A 112 6.99 6.75 15.11
N LEU A 113 6.16 7.44 15.89
CA LEU A 113 5.90 7.15 17.29
C LEU A 113 4.40 7.18 17.50
N GLU A 114 3.87 6.10 18.06
CA GLU A 114 2.51 6.07 18.58
C GLU A 114 2.58 6.12 20.11
N ASP A 115 1.87 7.08 20.72
CA ASP A 115 1.85 7.25 22.15
C ASP A 115 0.56 7.92 22.61
N MET A 116 0.30 7.88 23.90
CA MET A 116 -0.82 8.59 24.49
C MET A 116 -0.38 9.97 24.98
N GLY A 117 -1.14 10.98 24.59
CA GLY A 117 -0.92 12.35 25.02
C GLY A 117 -2.10 12.90 25.82
N TYR A 118 -1.83 13.85 26.69
CA TYR A 118 -2.84 14.61 27.42
C TYR A 118 -2.46 16.09 27.46
N PRO A 119 -3.43 17.01 27.56
CA PRO A 119 -3.14 18.44 27.69
C PRO A 119 -2.43 18.77 29.00
N ASN A 120 -1.45 19.66 28.98
CA ASN A 120 -0.66 20.04 30.15
C ASN A 120 -1.52 20.51 31.33
N TRP A 121 -2.66 21.16 31.06
CA TRP A 121 -3.57 21.63 32.11
C TRP A 121 -4.14 20.50 32.99
N VAL A 122 -4.07 19.24 32.54
CA VAL A 122 -4.50 18.08 33.36
C VAL A 122 -3.55 17.90 34.55
N THR A 123 -2.25 17.95 34.31
CA THR A 123 -1.21 17.90 35.33
C THR A 123 -1.16 19.21 36.15
N ASP A 124 -1.22 20.36 35.50
CA ASP A 124 -1.14 21.67 36.12
C ASP A 124 -2.26 21.89 37.15
N LYS A 125 -3.42 21.31 36.90
CA LYS A 125 -4.58 21.36 37.80
C LYS A 125 -4.68 20.17 38.77
N GLY A 126 -3.75 19.23 38.71
CA GLY A 126 -3.75 18.03 39.56
C GLY A 126 -4.99 17.13 39.37
N LEU A 127 -5.59 17.12 38.18
CA LEU A 127 -6.82 16.38 37.91
C LEU A 127 -6.62 14.86 37.85
N CYS A 128 -5.41 14.43 37.53
CA CYS A 128 -5.02 13.01 37.49
C CYS A 128 -3.70 12.84 38.23
N PRO A 129 -3.75 12.63 39.57
CA PRO A 129 -2.54 12.34 40.34
C PRO A 129 -1.86 11.08 39.79
N GLY A 130 -0.54 11.15 39.65
CA GLY A 130 0.25 10.05 39.11
C GLY A 130 0.73 10.23 37.65
N LEU A 131 0.06 11.06 36.85
CA LEU A 131 0.58 11.38 35.53
C LEU A 131 1.95 12.11 35.61
N PRO A 132 2.91 11.82 34.73
CA PRO A 132 2.80 11.02 33.52
C PRO A 132 2.93 9.49 33.68
N ASP A 133 3.03 8.96 34.86
CA ASP A 133 3.09 7.51 35.05
C ASP A 133 1.68 6.90 34.94
N TRP A 134 1.39 6.26 33.84
CA TRP A 134 0.09 5.63 33.57
C TRP A 134 -0.14 4.34 34.39
N THR A 135 0.87 3.86 35.11
CA THR A 135 0.78 2.69 36.01
C THR A 135 0.47 3.07 37.45
N ALA A 136 0.41 4.39 37.76
CA ALA A 136 0.21 4.91 39.09
C ALA A 136 -1.26 4.89 39.54
#